data_0fbdd8fdc13442d00a1cf66d0875f5e0
#
_entry.id   0fbdd8fdc13442d00a1cf66d0875f5e0
#
_cell.length_a   1.000
_cell.length_b   1.000
_cell.length_c   1.000
_cell.angle_alpha   90.00
_cell.angle_beta   90.00
_cell.angle_gamma   90.00
#
_symmetry.space_group_name_H-M   'P 1'
#
loop_
_entity.id
_entity.type
_entity.pdbx_description
1 polymer ?
#
loop_
_entity_poly.entity_id
_entity_poly.type
_entity_poly.pdbx_seq_one_letter_code
_entity_poly.pdbx_strand_id
1 'polypeptide(L)'
;MQVKDILVHLDNSTACAQRVEAAIALAKRQNARVTGVALALKSITANYIGIQVPKAISDAQKEIVENAAQAAVAEFIRAAADAGVGYDSEIIYTTAARAPDRMAYKARCHDITFLGQPNPDEDNTAYMNHLLEGVLFDSGRSVYVVPYIGRITMEHRNAVIAWDGGKKSARAIHDAIPLLQGRGKVTLLMVNAKKSSSKKDDQPGADMLRHLQNHGLDVTLENMQADVKTDYAILNFLTDSGADLLVMGAYEHSRLREKAFGGVTDSILHHMTSAVLMSD
;
A
#
# COMPACT_ATOMS: atom_id res chain seq x y z
N MET A 1 12.07 -2.79 -14.98
CA MET A 1 10.67 -3.11 -15.38
C MET A 1 9.88 -1.81 -15.28
N GLN A 2 8.90 -1.52 -16.11
CA GLN A 2 8.13 -0.27 -16.08
C GLN A 2 6.72 -0.60 -15.58
N VAL A 3 6.12 0.24 -14.73
CA VAL A 3 4.71 0.11 -14.33
C VAL A 3 3.81 0.43 -15.52
N LYS A 4 2.86 -0.44 -15.85
CA LYS A 4 1.93 -0.29 -16.99
C LYS A 4 0.47 -0.33 -16.59
N ASP A 5 0.15 -1.10 -15.56
CA ASP A 5 -1.21 -1.27 -15.06
C ASP A 5 -1.26 -0.98 -13.56
N ILE A 6 -2.07 0.00 -13.19
CA ILE A 6 -2.23 0.46 -11.81
C ILE A 6 -3.66 0.18 -11.36
N LEU A 7 -3.82 -0.45 -10.20
CA LEU A 7 -5.10 -0.62 -9.56
C LEU A 7 -5.27 0.41 -8.44
N VAL A 8 -6.43 1.04 -8.33
CA VAL A 8 -6.75 1.94 -7.23
C VAL A 8 -8.10 1.59 -6.61
N HIS A 9 -8.13 1.42 -5.29
CA HIS A 9 -9.36 1.25 -4.53
C HIS A 9 -10.09 2.58 -4.39
N LEU A 10 -11.37 2.58 -4.69
CA LEU A 10 -12.26 3.73 -4.60
C LEU A 10 -13.26 3.54 -3.46
N ASP A 11 -13.40 4.55 -2.61
CA ASP A 11 -14.35 4.60 -1.51
C ASP A 11 -14.81 6.06 -1.26
N ASN A 12 -15.63 6.26 -0.25
CA ASN A 12 -16.14 7.58 0.14
C ASN A 12 -15.30 8.27 1.22
N SER A 13 -14.11 7.74 1.54
CA SER A 13 -13.23 8.38 2.50
C SER A 13 -12.71 9.71 1.96
N THR A 14 -12.40 10.63 2.86
CA THR A 14 -11.78 11.93 2.51
C THR A 14 -10.40 11.74 1.86
N ALA A 15 -9.72 10.63 2.16
CA ALA A 15 -8.42 10.27 1.58
C ALA A 15 -8.52 9.64 0.18
N CYS A 16 -9.71 9.30 -0.33
CA CYS A 16 -9.88 8.69 -1.65
C CYS A 16 -9.35 9.59 -2.77
N ALA A 17 -9.67 10.88 -2.73
CA ALA A 17 -9.21 11.84 -3.75
C ALA A 17 -7.68 11.86 -3.85
N GLN A 18 -6.98 11.94 -2.72
CA GLN A 18 -5.51 11.93 -2.67
C GLN A 18 -4.93 10.61 -3.19
N ARG A 19 -5.57 9.47 -2.90
CA ARG A 19 -5.17 8.16 -3.40
C ARG A 19 -5.32 8.08 -4.92
N VAL A 20 -6.41 8.59 -5.47
CA VAL A 20 -6.66 8.68 -6.90
C VAL A 20 -5.64 9.61 -7.58
N GLU A 21 -5.39 10.79 -7.01
CA GLU A 21 -4.37 11.72 -7.51
C GLU A 21 -2.99 11.07 -7.57
N ALA A 22 -2.60 10.32 -6.54
CA ALA A 22 -1.32 9.60 -6.50
C ALA A 22 -1.21 8.54 -7.61
N ALA A 23 -2.26 7.71 -7.79
CA ALA A 23 -2.29 6.70 -8.84
C ALA A 23 -2.22 7.32 -10.24
N ILE A 24 -2.95 8.41 -10.48
CA ILE A 24 -2.94 9.17 -11.74
C ILE A 24 -1.56 9.80 -11.98
N ALA A 25 -0.93 10.38 -10.96
CA ALA A 25 0.39 10.98 -11.09
C ALA A 25 1.46 9.92 -11.48
N LEU A 26 1.37 8.71 -10.88
CA LEU A 26 2.22 7.59 -11.29
C LEU A 26 1.93 7.18 -12.74
N ALA A 27 0.66 7.06 -13.12
CA ALA A 27 0.25 6.67 -14.47
C ALA A 27 0.78 7.63 -15.53
N LYS A 28 0.66 8.94 -15.32
CA LYS A 28 1.24 9.96 -16.22
C LYS A 28 2.74 9.77 -16.39
N ARG A 29 3.44 9.56 -15.29
CA ARG A 29 4.89 9.43 -15.28
C ARG A 29 5.38 8.17 -15.99
N GLN A 30 4.66 7.06 -15.83
CA GLN A 30 5.04 5.76 -16.35
C GLN A 30 4.41 5.44 -17.72
N ASN A 31 3.54 6.32 -18.24
CA ASN A 31 2.68 6.03 -19.38
C ASN A 31 1.92 4.71 -19.18
N ALA A 32 1.21 4.63 -18.05
CA ALA A 32 0.44 3.50 -17.57
C ALA A 32 -1.06 3.78 -17.63
N ARG A 33 -1.86 2.71 -17.51
CA ARG A 33 -3.31 2.79 -17.30
C ARG A 33 -3.64 2.72 -15.82
N VAL A 34 -4.80 3.25 -15.44
CA VAL A 34 -5.32 3.16 -14.07
C VAL A 34 -6.70 2.50 -14.10
N THR A 35 -6.88 1.45 -13.32
CA THR A 35 -8.18 0.82 -13.10
C THR A 35 -8.70 1.20 -11.71
N GLY A 36 -9.81 1.94 -11.67
CA GLY A 36 -10.51 2.29 -10.43
C GLY A 36 -11.52 1.21 -10.04
N VAL A 37 -11.42 0.67 -8.83
CA VAL A 37 -12.34 -0.35 -8.32
C VAL A 37 -13.05 0.13 -7.07
N ALA A 38 -14.38 0.24 -7.11
CA ALA A 38 -15.24 0.45 -5.96
C ALA A 38 -15.84 -0.89 -5.48
N LEU A 39 -15.87 -1.10 -4.17
CA LEU A 39 -16.44 -2.29 -3.56
C LEU A 39 -17.82 -1.96 -2.97
N ALA A 40 -18.90 -2.37 -3.66
CA ALA A 40 -20.26 -2.24 -3.17
C ALA A 40 -20.57 -3.37 -2.18
N LEU A 41 -20.46 -3.09 -0.87
CA LEU A 41 -20.56 -4.08 0.19
C LEU A 41 -22.04 -4.37 0.51
N LYS A 42 -22.50 -5.56 0.13
CA LYS A 42 -23.84 -6.03 0.51
C LYS A 42 -23.87 -6.32 2.01
N SER A 43 -24.84 -5.75 2.70
CA SER A 43 -25.14 -6.11 4.09
C SER A 43 -25.50 -7.60 4.14
N ILE A 44 -24.84 -8.35 4.99
CA ILE A 44 -25.27 -9.72 5.31
C ILE A 44 -26.48 -9.53 6.22
N THR A 45 -27.69 -9.56 5.63
CA THR A 45 -28.92 -9.63 6.42
C THR A 45 -28.83 -10.88 7.27
N ALA A 46 -28.73 -10.68 8.58
CA ALA A 46 -28.64 -11.77 9.53
C ALA A 46 -29.97 -12.55 9.56
N ASN A 47 -30.15 -13.51 8.64
CA ASN A 47 -31.16 -14.54 8.75
C ASN A 47 -30.91 -15.46 9.97
N TYR A 48 -29.98 -15.07 10.85
CA TYR A 48 -29.48 -15.89 11.95
C TYR A 48 -30.39 -15.91 13.19
N ILE A 49 -31.39 -15.02 13.28
CA ILE A 49 -32.23 -14.92 14.49
C ILE A 49 -33.74 -14.92 14.14
N GLY A 50 -34.14 -15.43 12.98
CA GLY A 50 -35.58 -15.51 12.65
C GLY A 50 -36.29 -14.14 12.48
N ILE A 51 -35.55 -13.04 12.52
CA ILE A 51 -36.07 -11.70 12.27
C ILE A 51 -35.89 -11.39 10.78
N GLN A 52 -36.98 -11.42 10.04
CA GLN A 52 -36.96 -10.95 8.65
C GLN A 52 -36.82 -9.43 8.64
N VAL A 53 -35.69 -8.94 8.16
CA VAL A 53 -35.52 -7.50 7.89
C VAL A 53 -36.53 -7.11 6.80
N PRO A 54 -37.36 -6.08 7.01
CA PRO A 54 -38.31 -5.61 6.00
C PRO A 54 -37.59 -5.33 4.68
N LYS A 55 -38.18 -5.79 3.57
CA LYS A 55 -37.59 -5.63 2.23
C LYS A 55 -37.24 -4.17 1.92
N ALA A 56 -38.09 -3.22 2.34
CA ALA A 56 -37.84 -1.79 2.15
C ALA A 56 -36.53 -1.31 2.80
N ILE A 57 -36.14 -1.84 3.97
CA ILE A 57 -34.87 -1.49 4.64
C ILE A 57 -33.69 -2.08 3.86
N SER A 58 -33.80 -3.33 3.42
CA SER A 58 -32.77 -3.98 2.62
C SER A 58 -32.55 -3.27 1.28
N ASP A 59 -33.65 -2.88 0.61
CA ASP A 59 -33.61 -2.17 -0.68
C ASP A 59 -32.99 -0.77 -0.52
N ALA A 60 -33.34 -0.03 0.54
CA ALA A 60 -32.76 1.28 0.84
C ALA A 60 -31.25 1.20 1.16
N GLN A 61 -30.84 0.20 1.94
CA GLN A 61 -29.41 -0.02 2.21
C GLN A 61 -28.61 -0.35 0.95
N LYS A 62 -29.19 -1.19 0.06
CA LYS A 62 -28.57 -1.52 -1.22
C LYS A 62 -28.42 -0.27 -2.09
N GLU A 63 -29.44 0.57 -2.18
CA GLU A 63 -29.39 1.81 -2.95
C GLU A 63 -28.31 2.77 -2.43
N ILE A 64 -28.19 2.93 -1.11
CA ILE A 64 -27.14 3.76 -0.50
C ILE A 64 -25.75 3.29 -0.91
N VAL A 65 -25.48 1.99 -0.81
CA VAL A 65 -24.16 1.41 -1.15
C VAL A 65 -23.87 1.53 -2.66
N GLU A 66 -24.87 1.31 -3.51
CA GLU A 66 -24.73 1.44 -4.96
C GLU A 66 -24.46 2.89 -5.37
N ASN A 67 -25.23 3.83 -4.84
CA ASN A 67 -25.04 5.25 -5.12
C ASN A 67 -23.66 5.75 -4.66
N ALA A 68 -23.21 5.29 -3.51
CA ALA A 68 -21.89 5.61 -2.98
C ALA A 68 -20.77 5.09 -3.90
N ALA A 69 -20.85 3.84 -4.35
CA ALA A 69 -19.87 3.27 -5.26
C ALA A 69 -19.89 3.96 -6.64
N GLN A 70 -21.07 4.30 -7.16
CA GLN A 70 -21.22 5.04 -8.41
C GLN A 70 -20.61 6.45 -8.32
N ALA A 71 -20.83 7.15 -7.21
CA ALA A 71 -20.27 8.48 -6.99
C ALA A 71 -18.72 8.44 -6.96
N ALA A 72 -18.13 7.49 -6.23
CA ALA A 72 -16.67 7.32 -6.18
C ALA A 72 -16.08 6.99 -7.56
N VAL A 73 -16.75 6.15 -8.35
CA VAL A 73 -16.34 5.83 -9.73
C VAL A 73 -16.46 7.06 -10.64
N ALA A 74 -17.55 7.82 -10.53
CA ALA A 74 -17.73 9.02 -11.36
C ALA A 74 -16.66 10.09 -11.10
N GLU A 75 -16.27 10.28 -9.84
CA GLU A 75 -15.18 11.19 -9.48
C GLU A 75 -13.82 10.72 -10.01
N PHE A 76 -13.54 9.41 -9.89
CA PHE A 76 -12.34 8.82 -10.48
C PHE A 76 -12.27 9.02 -12.00
N ILE A 77 -13.36 8.72 -12.72
CA ILE A 77 -13.43 8.87 -14.19
C ILE A 77 -13.15 10.32 -14.57
N ARG A 78 -13.76 11.29 -13.87
CA ARG A 78 -13.52 12.71 -14.11
C ARG A 78 -12.03 13.06 -13.92
N ALA A 79 -11.45 12.67 -12.77
CA ALA A 79 -10.06 12.96 -12.48
C ALA A 79 -9.09 12.33 -13.49
N ALA A 80 -9.33 11.09 -13.92
CA ALA A 80 -8.50 10.40 -14.90
C ALA A 80 -8.62 10.99 -16.30
N ALA A 81 -9.84 11.36 -16.72
CA ALA A 81 -10.11 12.02 -18.00
C ALA A 81 -9.46 13.41 -18.06
N ASP A 82 -9.64 14.24 -17.03
CA ASP A 82 -9.02 15.58 -16.93
C ASP A 82 -7.49 15.48 -16.94
N ALA A 83 -6.96 14.41 -16.40
CA ALA A 83 -5.53 14.13 -16.39
C ALA A 83 -4.99 13.61 -17.72
N GLY A 84 -5.84 13.15 -18.62
CA GLY A 84 -5.45 12.57 -19.93
C GLY A 84 -4.73 11.22 -19.81
N VAL A 85 -4.99 10.46 -18.74
CA VAL A 85 -4.46 9.08 -18.59
C VAL A 85 -5.46 8.05 -19.10
N GLY A 86 -4.95 6.90 -19.59
CA GLY A 86 -5.81 5.77 -19.91
C GLY A 86 -6.41 5.17 -18.64
N TYR A 87 -7.72 4.93 -18.63
CA TYR A 87 -8.38 4.40 -17.45
C TYR A 87 -9.44 3.34 -17.77
N ASP A 88 -9.76 2.54 -16.76
CA ASP A 88 -10.94 1.67 -16.67
C ASP A 88 -11.56 1.81 -15.28
N SER A 89 -12.83 1.42 -15.13
CA SER A 89 -13.48 1.43 -13.82
C SER A 89 -14.42 0.24 -13.66
N GLU A 90 -14.56 -0.24 -12.42
CA GLU A 90 -15.44 -1.35 -12.09
C GLU A 90 -16.06 -1.19 -10.70
N ILE A 91 -17.33 -1.58 -10.55
CA ILE A 91 -17.98 -1.75 -9.26
C ILE A 91 -18.13 -3.24 -9.00
N ILE A 92 -17.49 -3.72 -7.93
CA ILE A 92 -17.56 -5.12 -7.51
C ILE A 92 -18.58 -5.26 -6.38
N TYR A 93 -19.68 -5.93 -6.67
CA TYR A 93 -20.71 -6.25 -5.67
C TYR A 93 -20.27 -7.49 -4.87
N THR A 94 -20.03 -7.30 -3.57
CA THR A 94 -19.50 -8.36 -2.72
C THR A 94 -19.97 -8.17 -1.26
N THR A 95 -19.51 -9.02 -0.35
CA THR A 95 -19.66 -8.86 1.10
C THR A 95 -18.33 -8.43 1.71
N ALA A 96 -18.34 -7.81 2.88
CA ALA A 96 -17.13 -7.39 3.58
C ALA A 96 -16.14 -8.57 3.76
N ALA A 97 -16.64 -9.78 4.05
CA ALA A 97 -15.80 -10.97 4.21
C ALA A 97 -15.14 -11.45 2.91
N ARG A 98 -15.71 -11.16 1.73
CA ARG A 98 -15.16 -11.57 0.43
C ARG A 98 -14.45 -10.46 -0.33
N ALA A 99 -14.56 -9.25 0.14
CA ALA A 99 -13.97 -8.08 -0.50
C ALA A 99 -12.45 -8.20 -0.65
N PRO A 100 -11.69 -8.67 0.38
CA PRO A 100 -10.24 -8.88 0.26
C PRO A 100 -9.88 -9.82 -0.88
N ASP A 101 -10.53 -11.00 -0.97
CA ASP A 101 -10.28 -11.97 -2.04
C ASP A 101 -10.57 -11.41 -3.43
N ARG A 102 -11.67 -10.62 -3.56
CA ARG A 102 -12.06 -10.00 -4.83
C ARG A 102 -11.06 -8.95 -5.28
N MET A 103 -10.61 -8.12 -4.34
CA MET A 103 -9.62 -7.09 -4.63
C MET A 103 -8.25 -7.70 -4.94
N ALA A 104 -7.81 -8.71 -4.16
CA ALA A 104 -6.58 -9.44 -4.42
C ALA A 104 -6.57 -10.11 -5.79
N TYR A 105 -7.70 -10.73 -6.18
CA TYR A 105 -7.83 -11.32 -7.51
C TYR A 105 -7.64 -10.28 -8.63
N LYS A 106 -8.22 -9.09 -8.49
CA LYS A 106 -8.01 -7.99 -9.43
C LYS A 106 -6.55 -7.52 -9.44
N ALA A 107 -5.95 -7.37 -8.27
CA ALA A 107 -4.57 -6.92 -8.12
C ALA A 107 -3.55 -7.83 -8.83
N ARG A 108 -3.83 -9.14 -8.99
CA ARG A 108 -2.95 -10.09 -9.69
C ARG A 108 -2.61 -9.68 -11.13
N CYS A 109 -3.52 -8.99 -11.80
CA CYS A 109 -3.36 -8.55 -13.18
C CYS A 109 -2.85 -7.11 -13.31
N HIS A 110 -2.43 -6.47 -12.20
CA HIS A 110 -1.88 -5.13 -12.16
C HIS A 110 -0.46 -5.14 -11.58
N ASP A 111 0.33 -4.14 -11.90
CA ASP A 111 1.72 -4.05 -11.43
C ASP A 111 1.79 -3.57 -9.98
N ILE A 112 0.88 -2.69 -9.59
CA ILE A 112 0.83 -2.06 -8.25
C ILE A 112 -0.62 -1.72 -7.90
N THR A 113 -0.97 -1.87 -6.61
CA THR A 113 -2.28 -1.52 -6.09
C THR A 113 -2.19 -0.39 -5.09
N PHE A 114 -2.97 0.68 -5.30
CA PHE A 114 -3.10 1.80 -4.38
C PHE A 114 -4.25 1.56 -3.41
N LEU A 115 -3.94 1.48 -2.12
CA LEU A 115 -4.89 1.38 -1.02
C LEU A 115 -4.71 2.56 -0.05
N GLY A 116 -5.77 2.89 0.70
CA GLY A 116 -5.68 3.84 1.81
C GLY A 116 -5.12 3.18 3.07
N GLN A 117 -4.39 3.95 3.86
CA GLN A 117 -4.10 3.58 5.24
C GLN A 117 -5.42 3.46 6.02
N PRO A 118 -5.63 2.40 6.81
CA PRO A 118 -6.77 2.31 7.71
C PRO A 118 -6.80 3.48 8.69
N ASN A 119 -7.89 4.24 8.71
CA ASN A 119 -8.04 5.38 9.60
C ASN A 119 -8.67 4.91 10.92
N PRO A 120 -8.00 5.04 12.09
CA PRO A 120 -8.54 4.56 13.37
C PRO A 120 -9.80 5.31 13.82
N ASP A 121 -10.05 6.51 13.30
CA ASP A 121 -11.21 7.34 13.64
C ASP A 121 -12.45 7.00 12.79
N GLU A 122 -12.33 6.07 11.83
CA GLU A 122 -13.43 5.63 10.98
C GLU A 122 -13.97 4.24 11.39
N ASP A 123 -15.29 4.05 11.31
CA ASP A 123 -15.96 2.78 11.66
C ASP A 123 -15.53 1.60 10.79
N ASN A 124 -14.96 1.86 9.62
CA ASN A 124 -14.52 0.85 8.65
C ASN A 124 -13.08 0.36 8.84
N THR A 125 -12.37 0.82 9.87
CA THR A 125 -10.94 0.53 10.12
C THR A 125 -10.62 -0.96 10.05
N ALA A 126 -11.41 -1.79 10.74
CA ALA A 126 -11.22 -3.25 10.74
C ALA A 126 -11.38 -3.86 9.33
N TYR A 127 -12.34 -3.37 8.57
CA TYR A 127 -12.55 -3.77 7.18
C TYR A 127 -11.37 -3.36 6.29
N MET A 128 -10.89 -2.13 6.42
CA MET A 128 -9.76 -1.63 5.63
C MET A 128 -8.46 -2.38 5.96
N ASN A 129 -8.25 -2.76 7.23
CA ASN A 129 -7.14 -3.63 7.61
C ASN A 129 -7.23 -4.99 6.88
N HIS A 130 -8.38 -5.65 6.90
CA HIS A 130 -8.58 -6.93 6.21
C HIS A 130 -8.42 -6.80 4.69
N LEU A 131 -8.88 -5.70 4.11
CA LEU A 131 -8.71 -5.45 2.67
C LEU A 131 -7.23 -5.31 2.30
N LEU A 132 -6.49 -4.52 3.08
CA LEU A 132 -5.06 -4.33 2.88
C LEU A 132 -4.29 -5.65 3.03
N GLU A 133 -4.57 -6.43 4.08
CA GLU A 133 -3.97 -7.75 4.29
C GLU A 133 -4.24 -8.70 3.13
N GLY A 134 -5.51 -8.82 2.73
CA GLY A 134 -5.89 -9.71 1.65
C GLY A 134 -5.20 -9.36 0.34
N VAL A 135 -5.12 -8.07 -0.02
CA VAL A 135 -4.40 -7.66 -1.23
C VAL A 135 -2.91 -7.92 -1.11
N LEU A 136 -2.31 -7.60 0.04
CA LEU A 136 -0.88 -7.74 0.26
C LEU A 136 -0.41 -9.20 0.21
N PHE A 137 -1.17 -10.12 0.83
CA PHE A 137 -0.78 -11.53 0.93
C PHE A 137 -1.23 -12.40 -0.25
N ASP A 138 -2.40 -12.10 -0.81
CA ASP A 138 -3.03 -13.00 -1.77
C ASP A 138 -2.94 -12.50 -3.23
N SER A 139 -2.42 -11.29 -3.48
CA SER A 139 -2.24 -10.80 -4.84
C SER A 139 -0.92 -11.21 -5.49
N GLY A 140 0.16 -11.34 -4.71
CA GLY A 140 1.54 -11.50 -5.21
C GLY A 140 2.08 -10.23 -5.89
N ARG A 141 1.50 -9.07 -5.57
CA ARG A 141 1.84 -7.76 -6.12
C ARG A 141 2.08 -6.74 -5.02
N SER A 142 2.84 -5.71 -5.35
CA SER A 142 3.11 -4.64 -4.40
C SER A 142 1.87 -3.79 -4.12
N VAL A 143 1.79 -3.31 -2.88
CA VAL A 143 0.76 -2.39 -2.43
C VAL A 143 1.41 -1.06 -2.07
N TYR A 144 0.87 0.02 -2.62
CA TYR A 144 1.22 1.38 -2.27
C TYR A 144 0.15 1.93 -1.32
N VAL A 145 0.52 2.08 -0.06
CA VAL A 145 -0.39 2.56 0.99
C VAL A 145 -0.29 4.07 1.09
N VAL A 146 -1.42 4.74 0.89
CA VAL A 146 -1.53 6.20 0.95
C VAL A 146 -1.99 6.60 2.35
N PRO A 147 -1.27 7.47 3.06
CA PRO A 147 -1.68 7.91 4.40
C PRO A 147 -2.99 8.70 4.35
N TYR A 148 -3.78 8.60 5.41
CA TYR A 148 -5.03 9.37 5.55
C TYR A 148 -4.79 10.80 6.06
N ILE A 149 -3.61 11.07 6.60
CA ILE A 149 -3.17 12.40 7.07
C ILE A 149 -2.01 12.89 6.20
N GLY A 150 -1.96 14.19 5.99
CA GLY A 150 -0.86 14.82 5.27
C GLY A 150 -1.10 14.87 3.77
N ARG A 151 -0.08 15.30 3.05
CA ARG A 151 -0.10 15.43 1.61
C ARG A 151 1.03 14.60 1.02
N ILE A 152 0.72 13.69 0.14
CA ILE A 152 1.74 12.90 -0.55
C ILE A 152 2.07 13.50 -1.90
N THR A 153 3.31 13.31 -2.33
CA THR A 153 3.76 13.60 -3.69
C THR A 153 4.32 12.33 -4.30
N MET A 154 4.08 12.12 -5.59
CA MET A 154 4.67 10.97 -6.30
C MET A 154 6.07 11.30 -6.85
N GLU A 155 6.73 12.35 -6.35
CA GLU A 155 8.06 12.74 -6.79
C GLU A 155 9.16 11.88 -6.17
N HIS A 156 8.94 11.32 -4.99
CA HIS A 156 9.88 10.48 -4.27
C HIS A 156 11.29 11.08 -4.22
N ARG A 157 11.36 12.32 -3.69
CA ARG A 157 12.64 13.06 -3.60
C ARG A 157 13.54 12.52 -2.51
N ASN A 158 12.97 11.89 -1.51
CA ASN A 158 13.69 11.33 -0.37
C ASN A 158 13.03 10.02 0.07
N ALA A 159 13.48 8.92 -0.49
CA ALA A 159 12.93 7.60 -0.18
C ALA A 159 13.82 6.83 0.80
N VAL A 160 13.19 6.09 1.70
CA VAL A 160 13.86 5.18 2.62
C VAL A 160 13.48 3.74 2.27
N ILE A 161 14.45 2.88 2.14
CA ILE A 161 14.29 1.44 1.95
C ILE A 161 14.69 0.75 3.25
N ALA A 162 13.73 0.16 3.97
CA ALA A 162 14.02 -0.66 5.13
C ALA A 162 14.47 -2.05 4.68
N TRP A 163 15.78 -2.33 4.85
CA TRP A 163 16.41 -3.57 4.44
C TRP A 163 16.75 -4.46 5.63
N ASP A 164 16.17 -5.64 5.68
CA ASP A 164 16.38 -6.66 6.73
C ASP A 164 17.16 -7.88 6.25
N GLY A 165 17.53 -7.92 4.96
CA GLY A 165 18.18 -9.08 4.34
C GLY A 165 17.18 -10.15 3.88
N GLY A 166 15.88 -9.94 4.07
CA GLY A 166 14.83 -10.90 3.78
C GLY A 166 14.37 -10.90 2.32
N LYS A 167 13.69 -12.00 1.93
CA LYS A 167 13.17 -12.15 0.56
C LYS A 167 12.03 -11.16 0.25
N LYS A 168 11.24 -10.78 1.25
CA LYS A 168 10.12 -9.86 1.09
C LYS A 168 10.59 -8.42 0.89
N SER A 169 11.59 -8.00 1.65
CA SER A 169 12.23 -6.70 1.42
C SER A 169 12.96 -6.64 0.08
N ALA A 170 13.60 -7.74 -0.35
CA ALA A 170 14.18 -7.84 -1.69
C ALA A 170 13.11 -7.70 -2.78
N ARG A 171 11.92 -8.30 -2.60
CA ARG A 171 10.80 -8.16 -3.51
C ARG A 171 10.29 -6.72 -3.56
N ALA A 172 10.05 -6.10 -2.40
CA ALA A 172 9.60 -4.72 -2.31
C ALA A 172 10.58 -3.74 -2.97
N ILE A 173 11.88 -3.95 -2.78
CA ILE A 173 12.94 -3.18 -3.44
C ILE A 173 12.82 -3.28 -4.96
N HIS A 174 12.72 -4.52 -5.49
CA HIS A 174 12.59 -4.73 -6.93
C HIS A 174 11.37 -4.02 -7.51
N ASP A 175 10.24 -4.09 -6.82
CA ASP A 175 8.99 -3.43 -7.23
C ASP A 175 9.08 -1.89 -7.10
N ALA A 176 9.92 -1.36 -6.20
CA ALA A 176 10.14 0.07 -6.01
C ALA A 176 11.06 0.72 -7.05
N ILE A 177 12.00 -0.03 -7.64
CA ILE A 177 12.99 0.52 -8.59
C ILE A 177 12.36 1.41 -9.66
N PRO A 178 11.28 1.01 -10.36
CA PRO A 178 10.64 1.86 -11.38
C PRO A 178 10.09 3.19 -10.86
N LEU A 179 9.74 3.24 -9.58
CA LEU A 179 9.22 4.44 -8.92
C LEU A 179 10.35 5.41 -8.55
N LEU A 180 11.54 4.88 -8.26
CA LEU A 180 12.68 5.61 -7.72
C LEU A 180 13.68 6.07 -8.77
N GLN A 181 13.74 5.40 -9.94
CA GLN A 181 14.71 5.73 -10.99
C GLN A 181 14.58 7.16 -11.47
N GLY A 182 15.73 7.86 -11.54
CA GLY A 182 15.81 9.25 -11.99
C GLY A 182 15.15 10.26 -11.04
N ARG A 183 14.98 9.87 -9.77
CA ARG A 183 14.36 10.68 -8.71
C ARG A 183 15.40 11.21 -7.73
N GLY A 184 14.96 11.48 -6.52
CA GLY A 184 15.81 12.03 -5.47
C GLY A 184 16.77 11.02 -4.84
N LYS A 185 17.06 11.26 -3.59
CA LYS A 185 17.97 10.42 -2.81
C LYS A 185 17.23 9.21 -2.25
N VAL A 186 17.95 8.11 -2.14
CA VAL A 186 17.47 6.88 -1.53
C VAL A 186 18.38 6.54 -0.35
N THR A 187 17.82 6.26 0.82
CA THR A 187 18.54 5.73 1.95
C THR A 187 18.22 4.25 2.12
N LEU A 188 19.21 3.39 1.99
CA LEU A 188 19.10 1.98 2.36
C LEU A 188 19.35 1.87 3.87
N LEU A 189 18.27 1.78 4.65
CA LEU A 189 18.29 1.77 6.11
C LEU A 189 18.30 0.33 6.63
N MET A 190 19.25 0.00 7.47
CA MET A 190 19.28 -1.22 8.27
C MET A 190 19.24 -0.85 9.75
N VAL A 191 18.27 -1.40 10.48
CA VAL A 191 18.14 -1.19 11.93
C VAL A 191 18.58 -2.44 12.67
N ASN A 192 19.51 -2.29 13.62
CA ASN A 192 20.04 -3.36 14.47
C ASN A 192 20.59 -4.56 13.68
N ALA A 193 21.21 -4.28 12.52
CA ALA A 193 21.80 -5.32 11.69
C ALA A 193 22.90 -6.07 12.45
N LYS A 194 22.79 -7.40 12.49
CA LYS A 194 23.84 -8.25 13.06
C LYS A 194 25.04 -8.25 12.12
N LYS A 195 26.24 -8.01 12.64
CA LYS A 195 27.48 -8.18 11.87
C LYS A 195 27.58 -9.64 11.41
N SER A 196 27.74 -9.84 10.10
CA SER A 196 27.97 -11.19 9.57
C SER A 196 29.24 -11.79 10.20
N SER A 197 29.13 -12.99 10.75
CA SER A 197 30.25 -13.69 11.38
C SER A 197 31.22 -14.30 10.37
N SER A 198 30.94 -14.23 9.07
CA SER A 198 31.68 -15.03 8.08
C SER A 198 32.74 -14.31 7.27
N LYS A 199 32.76 -12.96 7.25
CA LYS A 199 33.88 -12.19 6.64
C LYS A 199 34.10 -10.89 7.40
N LYS A 200 35.36 -10.62 7.74
CA LYS A 200 35.78 -9.46 8.56
C LYS A 200 35.52 -8.09 7.89
N ASP A 201 35.24 -8.06 6.59
CA ASP A 201 35.16 -6.83 5.78
C ASP A 201 33.82 -6.54 5.13
N ASP A 202 32.79 -7.41 5.26
CA ASP A 202 31.49 -7.19 4.63
C ASP A 202 30.58 -6.35 5.54
N GLN A 203 30.39 -5.10 5.18
CA GLN A 203 29.39 -4.23 5.80
C GLN A 203 27.98 -4.76 5.46
N PRO A 204 27.10 -5.01 6.45
CA PRO A 204 25.73 -5.42 6.16
C PRO A 204 25.04 -4.45 5.18
N GLY A 205 24.40 -4.98 4.14
CA GLY A 205 23.72 -4.19 3.12
C GLY A 205 24.59 -3.76 1.93
N ALA A 206 25.92 -4.00 1.94
CA ALA A 206 26.81 -3.56 0.86
C ALA A 206 26.44 -4.14 -0.52
N ASP A 207 26.03 -5.40 -0.58
CA ASP A 207 25.61 -6.02 -1.84
C ASP A 207 24.30 -5.42 -2.38
N MET A 208 23.32 -5.13 -1.49
CA MET A 208 22.10 -4.46 -1.88
C MET A 208 22.35 -3.02 -2.30
N LEU A 209 23.22 -2.30 -1.61
CA LEU A 209 23.66 -0.95 -2.01
C LEU A 209 24.20 -0.97 -3.45
N ARG A 210 25.15 -1.87 -3.75
CA ARG A 210 25.72 -2.02 -5.09
C ARG A 210 24.68 -2.38 -6.12
N HIS A 211 23.73 -3.27 -5.78
CA HIS A 211 22.62 -3.65 -6.66
C HIS A 211 21.77 -2.43 -7.04
N LEU A 212 21.36 -1.61 -6.06
CA LEU A 212 20.57 -0.41 -6.31
C LEU A 212 21.34 0.64 -7.13
N GLN A 213 22.65 0.82 -6.86
CA GLN A 213 23.52 1.69 -7.66
C GLN A 213 23.62 1.24 -9.12
N ASN A 214 23.69 -0.09 -9.36
CA ASN A 214 23.67 -0.65 -10.73
C ASN A 214 22.34 -0.39 -11.47
N HIS A 215 21.25 -0.16 -10.73
CA HIS A 215 19.97 0.30 -11.29
C HIS A 215 19.90 1.82 -11.47
N GLY A 216 20.99 2.56 -11.23
CA GLY A 216 21.09 4.01 -11.44
C GLY A 216 20.42 4.84 -10.35
N LEU A 217 20.23 4.29 -9.14
CA LEU A 217 19.71 5.03 -8.00
C LEU A 217 20.84 5.75 -7.25
N ASP A 218 20.58 6.97 -6.77
CA ASP A 218 21.43 7.71 -5.85
C ASP A 218 21.19 7.21 -4.42
N VAL A 219 21.96 6.22 -3.98
CA VAL A 219 21.72 5.47 -2.74
C VAL A 219 22.85 5.65 -1.75
N THR A 220 22.49 5.92 -0.50
CA THR A 220 23.37 5.87 0.67
C THR A 220 22.94 4.74 1.60
N LEU A 221 23.93 4.07 2.23
CA LEU A 221 23.68 3.02 3.21
C LEU A 221 23.78 3.60 4.62
N GLU A 222 22.72 3.39 5.41
CA GLU A 222 22.65 3.77 6.82
C GLU A 222 22.46 2.53 7.70
N ASN A 223 23.42 2.26 8.60
CA ASN A 223 23.37 1.19 9.58
C ASN A 223 23.11 1.77 10.96
N MET A 224 21.85 1.77 11.39
CA MET A 224 21.41 2.33 12.66
C MET A 224 21.45 1.27 13.77
N GLN A 225 22.04 1.61 14.91
CA GLN A 225 21.86 0.87 16.16
C GLN A 225 20.87 1.67 17.01
N ALA A 226 19.75 1.05 17.37
CA ALA A 226 18.66 1.71 18.10
C ALA A 226 18.33 0.93 19.37
N ASP A 227 18.21 1.63 20.49
CA ASP A 227 17.74 1.07 21.76
C ASP A 227 16.22 0.94 21.84
N VAL A 228 15.50 1.48 20.84
CA VAL A 228 14.06 1.36 20.69
C VAL A 228 13.70 0.23 19.75
N LYS A 229 12.40 -0.16 19.73
CA LYS A 229 11.90 -1.16 18.77
C LYS A 229 12.13 -0.70 17.33
N THR A 230 12.33 -1.66 16.42
CA THR A 230 12.66 -1.40 15.01
C THR A 230 11.61 -0.52 14.30
N ASP A 231 10.33 -0.71 14.59
CA ASP A 231 9.24 0.10 14.04
C ASP A 231 9.38 1.58 14.42
N TYR A 232 9.60 1.88 15.69
CA TYR A 232 9.81 3.26 16.15
C TYR A 232 11.11 3.85 15.59
N ALA A 233 12.18 3.05 15.48
CA ALA A 233 13.42 3.52 14.88
C ALA A 233 13.22 3.93 13.41
N ILE A 234 12.46 3.13 12.63
CA ILE A 234 12.12 3.46 11.24
C ILE A 234 11.26 4.72 11.19
N LEU A 235 10.18 4.82 11.98
CA LEU A 235 9.27 5.98 11.98
C LEU A 235 10.00 7.27 12.37
N ASN A 236 10.86 7.23 13.37
CA ASN A 236 11.68 8.39 13.75
C ASN A 236 12.62 8.78 12.61
N PHE A 237 13.29 7.80 12.00
CA PHE A 237 14.19 8.08 10.87
C PHE A 237 13.44 8.71 9.68
N LEU A 238 12.23 8.25 9.35
CA LEU A 238 11.40 8.84 8.30
C LEU A 238 11.08 10.30 8.60
N THR A 239 10.71 10.60 9.84
CA THR A 239 10.39 11.96 10.29
C THR A 239 11.62 12.86 10.24
N ASP A 240 12.75 12.42 10.82
CA ASP A 240 13.98 13.21 10.92
C ASP A 240 14.62 13.47 9.55
N SER A 241 14.51 12.50 8.63
CA SER A 241 15.02 12.64 7.26
C SER A 241 14.06 13.38 6.33
N GLY A 242 12.80 13.59 6.72
CA GLY A 242 11.77 14.14 5.85
C GLY A 242 11.46 13.22 4.66
N ALA A 243 11.47 11.91 4.89
CA ALA A 243 11.22 10.92 3.84
C ALA A 243 9.76 11.00 3.34
N ASP A 244 9.59 10.92 2.03
CA ASP A 244 8.28 10.95 1.36
C ASP A 244 7.79 9.55 0.91
N LEU A 245 8.66 8.55 0.97
CA LEU A 245 8.33 7.15 0.70
C LEU A 245 9.14 6.21 1.59
N LEU A 246 8.46 5.26 2.22
CA LEU A 246 9.07 4.05 2.80
C LEU A 246 8.85 2.86 1.87
N VAL A 247 9.91 2.10 1.61
CA VAL A 247 9.85 0.79 0.93
C VAL A 247 10.24 -0.28 1.93
N MET A 248 9.38 -1.28 2.13
CA MET A 248 9.64 -2.37 3.06
C MET A 248 8.98 -3.69 2.64
N GLY A 249 9.56 -4.80 3.08
CA GLY A 249 8.88 -6.09 3.03
C GLY A 249 7.75 -6.16 4.05
N ALA A 250 6.68 -6.85 3.71
CA ALA A 250 5.62 -7.14 4.65
C ALA A 250 5.95 -8.40 5.45
N TYR A 251 5.89 -8.33 6.77
CA TYR A 251 5.88 -9.48 7.70
C TYR A 251 7.04 -10.51 7.60
N GLU A 252 8.00 -10.43 8.48
CA GLU A 252 9.08 -11.41 8.53
C GLU A 252 8.73 -12.72 9.26
N HIS A 253 7.77 -12.74 10.20
CA HIS A 253 7.67 -13.81 11.20
C HIS A 253 6.28 -14.43 11.47
N SER A 254 5.24 -14.26 10.69
CA SER A 254 3.98 -14.95 11.00
C SER A 254 3.61 -16.03 9.98
N ARG A 255 3.93 -17.30 10.32
CA ARG A 255 3.33 -18.49 9.71
C ARG A 255 1.92 -18.80 10.26
N LEU A 256 1.38 -17.95 11.11
CA LEU A 256 0.07 -18.14 11.74
C LEU A 256 -0.88 -17.05 11.20
N ARG A 257 -1.72 -17.46 10.25
CA ARG A 257 -2.88 -16.69 9.73
C ARG A 257 -3.87 -16.21 10.81
N GLU A 258 -3.65 -16.56 12.08
CA GLU A 258 -4.58 -16.29 13.19
C GLU A 258 -4.30 -14.97 13.94
N LYS A 259 -3.18 -14.30 13.65
CA LYS A 259 -2.95 -12.92 14.13
C LYS A 259 -2.60 -12.08 12.93
N ALA A 260 -3.59 -11.32 12.50
CA ALA A 260 -3.48 -10.26 11.53
C ALA A 260 -2.20 -9.46 11.77
N PHE A 261 -1.83 -8.48 11.33
CA PHE A 261 -0.63 -7.67 11.46
C PHE A 261 0.29 -8.02 12.65
N GLY A 262 1.56 -8.30 12.40
CA GLY A 262 2.59 -8.53 13.42
C GLY A 262 3.57 -7.37 13.53
N GLY A 263 3.82 -6.92 14.74
CA GLY A 263 4.96 -6.09 15.15
C GLY A 263 5.21 -4.86 14.29
N VAL A 264 6.25 -4.91 13.46
CA VAL A 264 6.77 -3.76 12.72
C VAL A 264 5.76 -3.25 11.67
N THR A 265 5.16 -4.13 10.87
CA THR A 265 4.25 -3.73 9.79
C THR A 265 2.98 -3.08 10.33
N ASP A 266 2.40 -3.65 11.37
CA ASP A 266 1.21 -3.10 12.03
C ASP A 266 1.49 -1.70 12.59
N SER A 267 2.58 -1.56 13.32
CA SER A 267 2.99 -0.27 13.89
C SER A 267 3.25 0.78 12.80
N ILE A 268 3.92 0.40 11.70
CA ILE A 268 4.16 1.31 10.58
C ILE A 268 2.82 1.75 9.96
N LEU A 269 1.90 0.82 9.67
CA LEU A 269 0.61 1.12 9.07
C LEU A 269 -0.28 2.00 9.96
N HIS A 270 -0.16 1.87 11.29
CA HIS A 270 -0.90 2.71 12.23
C HIS A 270 -0.34 4.13 12.37
N HIS A 271 0.99 4.30 12.26
CA HIS A 271 1.66 5.57 12.59
C HIS A 271 2.29 6.27 11.38
N MET A 272 2.18 5.69 10.16
CA MET A 272 2.77 6.29 8.97
C MET A 272 2.13 7.63 8.63
N THR A 273 2.97 8.59 8.27
CA THR A 273 2.58 9.90 7.73
C THR A 273 3.13 10.13 6.32
N SER A 274 4.03 9.26 5.88
CA SER A 274 4.57 9.18 4.52
C SER A 274 3.99 7.94 3.83
N ALA A 275 3.97 7.94 2.51
CA ALA A 275 3.52 6.77 1.75
C ALA A 275 4.40 5.54 2.00
N VAL A 276 3.81 4.35 1.92
CA VAL A 276 4.54 3.09 2.12
C VAL A 276 4.30 2.14 0.96
N LEU A 277 5.37 1.65 0.34
CA LEU A 277 5.32 0.55 -0.63
C LEU A 277 5.70 -0.75 0.07
N MET A 278 4.83 -1.75 -0.02
CA MET A 278 5.03 -3.06 0.60
C MET A 278 4.87 -4.19 -0.42
N SER A 279 5.64 -5.27 -0.22
CA SER A 279 5.47 -6.55 -0.93
C SER A 279 5.64 -7.72 0.03
N ASP A 280 4.91 -8.82 -0.22
CA ASP A 280 5.03 -10.09 0.52
C ASP A 280 5.83 -11.14 -0.27
#